data_525338af2147177ec119e495043df60c
#
_entry.id   525338af2147177ec119e495043df60c
#
_cell.length_a   1.000
_cell.length_b   1.000
_cell.length_c   1.000
_cell.angle_alpha   90.00
_cell.angle_beta   90.00
_cell.angle_gamma   90.00
#
_symmetry.space_group_name_H-M   'P 1'
#
loop_
_entity.id
_entity.type
_entity.pdbx_description
1 polymer ?
#
loop_
_entity_poly.entity_id
_entity_poly.type
_entity_poly.pdbx_seq_one_letter_code
_entity_poly.pdbx_strand_id
1 'polypeptide(L)'
;MNNLRIAMLQIAPAGTLEKNMEKGLRYCRQAKEKNADIALFPEMWSCGYRIPEDLKELQALSITKDSAFITEYRRIAKELNMAVGVTFLETWEPLPRNSLCLIDRFGREVYTYAKVHTCDFGEESRLTPGDDFYVADLDTEKGSVKVGSMICYDREFPESARILMLKGAELALVPNACPMEINRISQLRGRAYENMMGIVTVNYPDTQPDCNGHSTAFDGIAYRPQEEGSRDTLLLETGGEEGVFIAEYDMEELRRYRAEEVHGNAYRRPEKYKLLLSERIEEPFIRKDRRSRGKC
;
A
#
# COMPACT_ATOMS: atom_id res chain seq x y z
N MET A 1 26.23 2.15 3.33
CA MET A 1 25.07 1.44 3.89
C MET A 1 24.25 0.88 2.74
N ASN A 2 23.76 -0.36 2.86
CA ASN A 2 23.03 -1.05 1.78
C ASN A 2 21.51 -0.90 1.99
N ASN A 3 21.03 0.36 2.11
CA ASN A 3 19.64 0.65 2.42
C ASN A 3 18.71 0.32 1.25
N LEU A 4 17.56 -0.27 1.54
CA LEU A 4 16.46 -0.44 0.59
C LEU A 4 15.86 0.94 0.27
N ARG A 5 15.77 1.30 -0.99
CA ARG A 5 15.29 2.59 -1.47
C ARG A 5 13.95 2.46 -2.17
N ILE A 6 12.92 3.13 -1.65
CA ILE A 6 11.58 3.08 -2.20
C ILE A 6 11.21 4.45 -2.76
N ALA A 7 10.90 4.48 -4.05
CA ALA A 7 10.38 5.67 -4.70
C ALA A 7 8.87 5.76 -4.48
N MET A 8 8.47 6.79 -3.75
CA MET A 8 7.09 7.20 -3.60
C MET A 8 6.73 8.10 -4.79
N LEU A 9 5.92 7.59 -5.72
CA LEU A 9 5.49 8.29 -6.92
C LEU A 9 4.24 9.12 -6.61
N GLN A 10 4.40 10.25 -5.95
CA GLN A 10 3.31 11.20 -5.67
C GLN A 10 3.01 11.99 -6.94
N ILE A 11 2.19 11.42 -7.84
CA ILE A 11 1.96 11.94 -9.17
C ILE A 11 0.47 12.02 -9.53
N ALA A 12 0.05 13.12 -10.14
CA ALA A 12 -1.32 13.29 -10.60
C ALA A 12 -1.59 12.44 -11.85
N PRO A 13 -2.82 11.90 -12.02
CA PRO A 13 -3.19 11.18 -13.22
C PRO A 13 -3.22 12.09 -14.45
N ALA A 14 -3.06 11.52 -15.64
CA ALA A 14 -3.04 12.23 -16.91
C ALA A 14 -4.35 12.10 -17.71
N GLY A 15 -5.41 11.53 -17.10
CA GLY A 15 -6.78 11.52 -17.57
C GLY A 15 -7.22 10.31 -18.40
N THR A 16 -6.32 9.59 -19.09
CA THR A 16 -6.64 8.34 -19.78
C THR A 16 -5.69 7.21 -19.40
N LEU A 17 -6.11 5.96 -19.61
CA LEU A 17 -5.30 4.78 -19.33
C LEU A 17 -3.91 4.87 -19.98
N GLU A 18 -3.89 5.21 -21.29
CA GLU A 18 -2.65 5.31 -22.08
C GLU A 18 -1.74 6.43 -21.56
N LYS A 19 -2.29 7.60 -21.28
CA LYS A 19 -1.52 8.74 -20.75
C LYS A 19 -1.01 8.47 -19.32
N ASN A 20 -1.82 7.80 -18.49
CA ASN A 20 -1.40 7.36 -17.16
C ASN A 20 -0.25 6.35 -17.27
N MET A 21 -0.33 5.39 -18.21
CA MET A 21 0.75 4.45 -18.49
C MET A 21 2.03 5.17 -18.91
N GLU A 22 1.97 6.01 -19.95
CA GLU A 22 3.13 6.77 -20.46
C GLU A 22 3.79 7.62 -19.36
N LYS A 23 2.97 8.35 -18.58
CA LYS A 23 3.43 9.14 -17.44
C LYS A 23 4.09 8.25 -16.40
N GLY A 24 3.44 7.17 -15.99
CA GLY A 24 3.96 6.24 -14.98
C GLY A 24 5.29 5.61 -15.38
N LEU A 25 5.43 5.15 -16.63
CA LEU A 25 6.69 4.59 -17.15
C LEU A 25 7.83 5.63 -17.11
N ARG A 26 7.55 6.90 -17.44
CA ARG A 26 8.52 7.97 -17.31
C ARG A 26 8.97 8.18 -15.85
N TYR A 27 8.02 8.16 -14.91
CA TYR A 27 8.32 8.32 -13.48
C TYR A 27 9.05 7.09 -12.89
N CYS A 28 8.82 5.88 -13.41
CA CYS A 28 9.64 4.71 -13.08
C CYS A 28 11.12 4.92 -13.46
N ARG A 29 11.40 5.50 -14.64
CA ARG A 29 12.77 5.84 -15.04
C ARG A 29 13.40 6.86 -14.10
N GLN A 30 12.68 7.93 -13.76
CA GLN A 30 13.15 8.93 -12.78
C GLN A 30 13.41 8.30 -11.40
N ALA A 31 12.58 7.35 -10.96
CA ALA A 31 12.81 6.60 -9.73
C ALA A 31 14.13 5.80 -9.79
N LYS A 32 14.40 5.15 -10.92
CA LYS A 32 15.66 4.41 -11.10
C LYS A 32 16.87 5.34 -11.18
N GLU A 33 16.77 6.51 -11.81
CA GLU A 33 17.82 7.55 -11.79
C GLU A 33 18.16 8.00 -10.36
N LYS A 34 17.18 7.92 -9.44
CA LYS A 34 17.37 8.15 -8.00
C LYS A 34 17.77 6.86 -7.23
N ASN A 35 18.18 5.79 -7.92
CA ASN A 35 18.60 4.50 -7.37
C ASN A 35 17.51 3.82 -6.51
N ALA A 36 16.25 3.90 -6.89
CA ALA A 36 15.19 3.15 -6.23
C ALA A 36 15.28 1.65 -6.52
N ASP A 37 14.98 0.85 -5.51
CA ASP A 37 14.83 -0.61 -5.60
C ASP A 37 13.36 -1.01 -5.86
N ILE A 38 12.43 -0.16 -5.39
CA ILE A 38 10.97 -0.33 -5.55
C ILE A 38 10.38 1.01 -5.95
N ALA A 39 9.47 1.04 -6.93
CA ALA A 39 8.62 2.19 -7.24
C ALA A 39 7.16 1.87 -6.86
N LEU A 40 6.51 2.74 -6.09
CA LEU A 40 5.13 2.57 -5.66
C LEU A 40 4.24 3.69 -6.21
N PHE A 41 3.12 3.32 -6.79
CA PHE A 41 2.10 4.22 -7.33
C PHE A 41 1.00 4.55 -6.31
N PRO A 42 0.28 5.68 -6.48
CA PRO A 42 -0.95 5.96 -5.73
C PRO A 42 -2.07 4.95 -6.04
N GLU A 43 -3.14 4.99 -5.27
CA GLU A 43 -4.29 4.08 -5.40
C GLU A 43 -5.00 4.23 -6.75
N MET A 44 -5.35 3.09 -7.41
CA MET A 44 -6.07 3.02 -8.68
C MET A 44 -5.45 3.89 -9.81
N TRP A 45 -4.14 3.84 -9.94
CA TRP A 45 -3.36 4.62 -10.91
C TRP A 45 -3.87 4.47 -12.36
N SER A 46 -4.33 3.28 -12.76
CA SER A 46 -4.81 3.02 -14.12
C SER A 46 -5.91 3.99 -14.56
N CYS A 47 -6.82 4.36 -13.64
CA CYS A 47 -7.95 5.24 -13.91
C CYS A 47 -7.95 6.55 -13.11
N GLY A 48 -6.90 6.80 -12.28
CA GLY A 48 -6.79 8.01 -11.46
C GLY A 48 -7.86 8.15 -10.39
N TYR A 49 -8.21 7.03 -9.74
CA TYR A 49 -9.26 6.91 -8.72
C TYR A 49 -10.65 7.33 -9.20
N ARG A 50 -10.96 7.06 -10.48
CA ARG A 50 -12.28 7.33 -11.06
C ARG A 50 -13.19 6.12 -10.91
N ILE A 51 -14.33 6.29 -10.23
CA ILE A 51 -15.34 5.25 -9.99
C ILE A 51 -16.71 5.74 -10.47
N PRO A 52 -17.07 5.59 -11.77
CA PRO A 52 -18.34 6.02 -12.30
C PRO A 52 -19.54 5.39 -11.62
N GLU A 53 -20.68 6.09 -11.63
CA GLU A 53 -21.96 5.55 -11.14
C GLU A 53 -22.52 4.51 -12.12
N ASP A 54 -22.34 4.73 -13.41
CA ASP A 54 -22.76 3.77 -14.44
C ASP A 54 -21.87 2.53 -14.43
N LEU A 55 -22.47 1.37 -14.17
CA LEU A 55 -21.74 0.11 -14.05
C LEU A 55 -21.07 -0.34 -15.36
N LYS A 56 -21.62 0.02 -16.53
CA LYS A 56 -20.98 -0.31 -17.81
C LYS A 56 -19.74 0.53 -18.03
N GLU A 57 -19.79 1.82 -17.65
CA GLU A 57 -18.62 2.70 -17.69
C GLU A 57 -17.57 2.22 -16.69
N LEU A 58 -17.96 1.84 -15.48
CA LEU A 58 -17.06 1.28 -14.48
C LEU A 58 -16.36 0.01 -14.97
N GLN A 59 -17.12 -0.92 -15.56
CA GLN A 59 -16.55 -2.14 -16.15
C GLN A 59 -15.63 -1.82 -17.33
N ALA A 60 -15.99 -0.85 -18.19
CA ALA A 60 -15.16 -0.43 -19.33
C ALA A 60 -13.83 0.23 -18.91
N LEU A 61 -13.75 0.84 -17.71
CA LEU A 61 -12.53 1.39 -17.15
C LEU A 61 -11.64 0.33 -16.51
N SER A 62 -12.18 -0.84 -16.17
CA SER A 62 -11.42 -1.91 -15.54
C SER A 62 -10.52 -2.63 -16.54
N ILE A 63 -9.38 -3.10 -16.03
CA ILE A 63 -8.41 -3.84 -16.84
C ILE A 63 -8.02 -5.14 -16.14
N THR A 64 -7.65 -6.14 -16.92
CA THR A 64 -7.15 -7.40 -16.35
C THR A 64 -5.67 -7.27 -15.95
N LYS A 65 -5.22 -8.15 -15.05
CA LYS A 65 -3.80 -8.27 -14.68
C LYS A 65 -2.88 -8.68 -15.85
N ASP A 66 -3.45 -9.15 -16.97
CA ASP A 66 -2.72 -9.50 -18.18
C ASP A 66 -2.89 -8.47 -19.30
N SER A 67 -3.47 -7.30 -19.00
CA SER A 67 -3.64 -6.19 -19.94
C SER A 67 -2.30 -5.65 -20.44
N ALA A 68 -2.35 -4.92 -21.58
CA ALA A 68 -1.18 -4.20 -22.09
C ALA A 68 -0.59 -3.23 -21.06
N PHE A 69 -1.45 -2.59 -20.25
CA PHE A 69 -1.03 -1.68 -19.18
C PHE A 69 -0.11 -2.39 -18.18
N ILE A 70 -0.54 -3.49 -17.57
CA ILE A 70 0.27 -4.25 -16.60
C ILE A 70 1.51 -4.87 -17.27
N THR A 71 1.38 -5.33 -18.51
CA THR A 71 2.49 -5.90 -19.29
C THR A 71 3.62 -4.88 -19.49
N GLU A 72 3.30 -3.61 -19.76
CA GLU A 72 4.31 -2.56 -19.86
C GLU A 72 5.02 -2.29 -18.52
N TYR A 73 4.31 -2.37 -17.38
CA TYR A 73 4.97 -2.28 -16.07
C TYR A 73 5.83 -3.51 -15.74
N ARG A 74 5.48 -4.70 -16.21
CA ARG A 74 6.36 -5.88 -16.13
C ARG A 74 7.62 -5.68 -16.99
N ARG A 75 7.47 -5.12 -18.19
CA ARG A 75 8.59 -4.81 -19.07
C ARG A 75 9.55 -3.78 -18.46
N ILE A 76 9.02 -2.65 -17.96
CA ILE A 76 9.84 -1.59 -17.35
C ILE A 76 10.53 -2.05 -16.06
N ALA A 77 9.88 -2.85 -15.22
CA ALA A 77 10.48 -3.42 -14.01
C ALA A 77 11.74 -4.23 -14.35
N LYS A 78 11.64 -5.09 -15.37
CA LYS A 78 12.79 -5.87 -15.89
C LYS A 78 13.86 -4.98 -16.53
N GLU A 79 13.46 -4.00 -17.36
CA GLU A 79 14.39 -3.07 -18.04
C GLU A 79 15.23 -2.29 -17.01
N LEU A 80 14.57 -1.80 -15.95
CA LEU A 80 15.20 -0.98 -14.92
C LEU A 80 15.85 -1.80 -13.78
N ASN A 81 15.69 -3.13 -13.78
CA ASN A 81 16.08 -3.97 -12.64
C ASN A 81 15.56 -3.39 -11.32
N MET A 82 14.25 -3.06 -11.27
CA MET A 82 13.58 -2.38 -10.16
C MET A 82 12.16 -2.94 -10.00
N ALA A 83 11.77 -3.28 -8.79
CA ALA A 83 10.41 -3.74 -8.52
C ALA A 83 9.40 -2.59 -8.65
N VAL A 84 8.15 -2.92 -9.02
CA VAL A 84 7.08 -1.95 -9.21
C VAL A 84 5.80 -2.42 -8.52
N GLY A 85 5.25 -1.60 -7.63
CA GLY A 85 3.91 -1.74 -7.10
C GLY A 85 2.95 -0.84 -7.88
N VAL A 86 2.29 -1.38 -8.90
CA VAL A 86 1.35 -0.65 -9.75
C VAL A 86 -0.09 -0.95 -9.36
N THR A 87 -0.92 0.10 -9.29
CA THR A 87 -2.31 0.01 -8.86
C THR A 87 -3.27 0.19 -10.02
N PHE A 88 -4.40 -0.50 -9.96
CA PHE A 88 -5.36 -0.47 -11.07
C PHE A 88 -6.77 -0.86 -10.62
N LEU A 89 -7.75 -0.43 -11.40
CA LEU A 89 -9.11 -0.94 -11.32
C LEU A 89 -9.13 -2.29 -12.03
N GLU A 90 -9.17 -3.38 -11.26
CA GLU A 90 -9.08 -4.75 -11.76
C GLU A 90 -10.44 -5.25 -12.24
N THR A 91 -10.49 -5.80 -13.43
CA THR A 91 -11.67 -6.53 -13.93
C THR A 91 -11.91 -7.76 -13.06
N TRP A 92 -13.07 -7.83 -12.43
CA TRP A 92 -13.49 -8.90 -11.54
C TRP A 92 -15.00 -9.12 -11.60
N GLU A 93 -15.46 -10.29 -11.17
CA GLU A 93 -16.90 -10.62 -11.06
C GLU A 93 -17.31 -10.70 -9.57
N PRO A 94 -18.48 -10.16 -9.19
CA PRO A 94 -19.47 -9.50 -10.05
C PRO A 94 -19.17 -8.02 -10.38
N LEU A 95 -18.22 -7.38 -9.68
CA LEU A 95 -17.85 -5.97 -9.87
C LEU A 95 -16.33 -5.83 -9.81
N PRO A 96 -15.74 -4.82 -10.47
CA PRO A 96 -14.30 -4.56 -10.42
C PRO A 96 -13.74 -4.47 -9.01
N ARG A 97 -12.42 -4.66 -8.86
CA ARG A 97 -11.66 -4.53 -7.62
C ARG A 97 -10.66 -3.37 -7.68
N ASN A 98 -10.40 -2.79 -6.52
CA ASN A 98 -9.28 -1.87 -6.31
C ASN A 98 -8.04 -2.70 -5.95
N SER A 99 -7.08 -2.79 -6.86
CA SER A 99 -5.99 -3.76 -6.76
C SER A 99 -4.60 -3.15 -6.92
N LEU A 100 -3.62 -3.79 -6.31
CA LEU A 100 -2.19 -3.55 -6.46
C LEU A 100 -1.53 -4.83 -7.01
N CYS A 101 -0.84 -4.73 -8.15
CA CYS A 101 0.06 -5.76 -8.65
C CYS A 101 1.50 -5.42 -8.23
N LEU A 102 2.11 -6.28 -7.42
CA LEU A 102 3.53 -6.20 -7.10
C LEU A 102 4.32 -7.02 -8.13
N ILE A 103 5.23 -6.35 -8.83
CA ILE A 103 6.06 -6.91 -9.90
C ILE A 103 7.51 -6.88 -9.42
N ASP A 104 8.22 -8.01 -9.50
CA ASP A 104 9.64 -8.07 -9.14
C ASP A 104 10.55 -7.42 -10.21
N ARG A 105 11.81 -7.23 -9.87
CA ARG A 105 12.82 -6.64 -10.76
C ARG A 105 13.11 -7.47 -12.01
N PHE A 106 12.59 -8.67 -12.12
CA PHE A 106 12.67 -9.53 -13.32
C PHE A 106 11.42 -9.44 -14.20
N GLY A 107 10.41 -8.62 -13.81
CA GLY A 107 9.16 -8.44 -14.52
C GLY A 107 8.12 -9.52 -14.24
N ARG A 108 8.27 -10.31 -13.18
CA ARG A 108 7.32 -11.36 -12.77
C ARG A 108 6.36 -10.80 -11.72
N GLU A 109 5.11 -11.19 -11.80
CA GLU A 109 4.14 -10.93 -10.76
C GLU A 109 4.53 -11.68 -9.48
N VAL A 110 4.62 -10.95 -8.37
CA VAL A 110 4.84 -11.53 -7.03
C VAL A 110 3.49 -11.88 -6.42
N TYR A 111 2.56 -10.94 -6.41
CA TYR A 111 1.14 -11.13 -6.09
C TYR A 111 0.31 -9.97 -6.65
N THR A 112 -1.00 -10.19 -6.75
CA THR A 112 -2.00 -9.14 -6.91
C THR A 112 -2.86 -9.10 -5.66
N TYR A 113 -2.90 -7.96 -4.97
CA TYR A 113 -3.67 -7.71 -3.75
C TYR A 113 -4.87 -6.81 -4.08
N ALA A 114 -6.07 -7.23 -3.70
CA ALA A 114 -7.26 -6.40 -3.77
C ALA A 114 -7.61 -5.83 -2.38
N LYS A 115 -8.01 -4.57 -2.33
CA LYS A 115 -8.40 -3.85 -1.11
C LYS A 115 -9.49 -4.60 -0.34
N VAL A 116 -9.18 -5.02 0.88
CA VAL A 116 -10.11 -5.80 1.73
C VAL A 116 -11.21 -4.90 2.30
N HIS A 117 -10.84 -3.71 2.77
CA HIS A 117 -11.78 -2.76 3.34
C HIS A 117 -12.10 -1.66 2.32
N THR A 118 -13.08 -1.91 1.46
CA THR A 118 -13.62 -0.88 0.54
C THR A 118 -14.38 0.20 1.31
N CYS A 119 -14.34 1.44 0.82
CA CYS A 119 -15.11 2.55 1.37
C CYS A 119 -16.60 2.41 1.00
N ASP A 120 -17.28 1.42 1.60
CA ASP A 120 -18.66 1.04 1.27
C ASP A 120 -19.69 2.17 1.54
N PHE A 121 -19.32 3.13 2.36
CA PHE A 121 -20.10 4.35 2.61
C PHE A 121 -20.01 5.40 1.48
N GLY A 122 -19.22 5.13 0.44
CA GLY A 122 -18.97 6.00 -0.70
C GLY A 122 -18.96 5.27 -2.03
N GLU A 123 -18.18 5.79 -2.98
CA GLU A 123 -18.15 5.29 -4.37
C GLU A 123 -17.67 3.85 -4.47
N GLU A 124 -16.76 3.40 -3.59
CA GLU A 124 -16.26 2.03 -3.57
C GLU A 124 -17.31 0.98 -3.15
N SER A 125 -18.53 1.42 -2.76
CA SER A 125 -19.68 0.50 -2.63
C SER A 125 -19.99 -0.25 -3.93
N ARG A 126 -19.51 0.23 -5.07
CA ARG A 126 -19.61 -0.37 -6.40
C ARG A 126 -18.43 -1.27 -6.77
N LEU A 127 -17.53 -1.55 -5.84
CA LEU A 127 -16.37 -2.45 -6.03
C LEU A 127 -16.53 -3.74 -5.23
N THR A 128 -15.91 -4.81 -5.68
CA THR A 128 -15.82 -6.07 -4.92
C THR A 128 -14.64 -5.99 -3.95
N PRO A 129 -14.84 -6.23 -2.64
CA PRO A 129 -13.75 -6.30 -1.66
C PRO A 129 -12.76 -7.44 -1.97
N GLY A 130 -11.53 -7.31 -1.49
CA GLY A 130 -10.52 -8.36 -1.50
C GLY A 130 -10.82 -9.49 -0.51
N ASP A 131 -10.15 -10.62 -0.69
CA ASP A 131 -10.45 -11.86 0.06
C ASP A 131 -9.47 -12.11 1.20
N ASP A 132 -8.21 -11.65 1.11
CA ASP A 132 -7.15 -11.92 2.10
C ASP A 132 -6.03 -10.87 2.01
N PHE A 133 -5.14 -10.88 3.00
CA PHE A 133 -3.89 -10.12 3.02
C PHE A 133 -2.73 -10.99 2.57
N TYR A 134 -1.89 -10.49 1.66
CA TYR A 134 -0.77 -11.23 1.08
C TYR A 134 0.57 -10.71 1.58
N VAL A 135 1.52 -11.61 1.80
CA VAL A 135 2.93 -11.34 2.07
C VAL A 135 3.75 -12.29 1.22
N ALA A 136 4.77 -11.77 0.55
CA ALA A 136 5.69 -12.56 -0.24
C ALA A 136 7.12 -12.04 -0.13
N ASP A 137 8.07 -12.90 -0.47
CA ASP A 137 9.47 -12.52 -0.61
C ASP A 137 9.66 -11.75 -1.93
N LEU A 138 10.13 -10.52 -1.83
CA LEU A 138 10.50 -9.68 -2.97
C LEU A 138 12.01 -9.65 -3.11
N ASP A 139 12.52 -10.13 -4.24
CA ASP A 139 13.94 -10.03 -4.59
C ASP A 139 14.28 -8.59 -5.00
N THR A 140 15.30 -8.02 -4.38
CA THR A 140 15.87 -6.70 -4.71
C THR A 140 17.39 -6.78 -4.86
N GLU A 141 18.03 -5.73 -5.39
CA GLU A 141 19.51 -5.66 -5.42
C GLU A 141 20.14 -5.60 -4.01
N LYS A 142 19.32 -5.32 -2.97
CA LYS A 142 19.73 -5.24 -1.56
C LYS A 142 19.43 -6.53 -0.76
N GLY A 143 18.99 -7.57 -1.45
CA GLY A 143 18.55 -8.82 -0.86
C GLY A 143 17.03 -9.00 -0.87
N SER A 144 16.57 -10.09 -0.31
CA SER A 144 15.14 -10.40 -0.21
C SER A 144 14.50 -9.65 0.95
N VAL A 145 13.29 -9.13 0.72
CA VAL A 145 12.45 -8.44 1.72
C VAL A 145 11.05 -9.04 1.70
N LYS A 146 10.48 -9.33 2.88
CA LYS A 146 9.09 -9.78 2.99
C LYS A 146 8.14 -8.59 2.91
N VAL A 147 7.42 -8.49 1.80
CA VAL A 147 6.55 -7.35 1.49
C VAL A 147 5.09 -7.76 1.53
N GLY A 148 4.28 -6.98 2.24
CA GLY A 148 2.83 -7.04 2.20
C GLY A 148 2.22 -5.74 1.69
N SER A 149 0.90 -5.73 1.49
CA SER A 149 0.18 -4.53 1.03
C SER A 149 -1.11 -4.29 1.80
N MET A 150 -1.43 -3.02 1.95
CA MET A 150 -2.72 -2.46 2.35
C MET A 150 -3.06 -1.37 1.35
N ILE A 151 -4.34 -1.11 1.10
CA ILE A 151 -4.74 0.00 0.23
C ILE A 151 -5.62 0.97 1.04
N CYS A 152 -5.17 2.21 1.17
CA CYS A 152 -5.91 3.35 1.71
C CYS A 152 -6.69 3.01 2.99
N TYR A 153 -8.01 2.78 2.91
CA TYR A 153 -8.90 2.52 4.04
C TYR A 153 -8.53 1.27 4.86
N ASP A 154 -7.79 0.31 4.32
CA ASP A 154 -7.27 -0.83 5.09
C ASP A 154 -6.47 -0.40 6.33
N ARG A 155 -5.77 0.75 6.27
CA ARG A 155 -4.97 1.25 7.40
C ARG A 155 -5.81 1.66 8.61
N GLU A 156 -7.10 1.99 8.42
CA GLU A 156 -8.00 2.36 9.51
C GLU A 156 -8.21 1.18 10.49
N PHE A 157 -8.04 -0.05 10.01
CA PHE A 157 -8.21 -1.28 10.77
C PHE A 157 -6.85 -1.81 11.25
N PRO A 158 -6.56 -1.80 12.56
CA PRO A 158 -5.30 -2.30 13.10
C PRO A 158 -5.03 -3.76 12.76
N GLU A 159 -6.07 -4.54 12.52
CA GLU A 159 -6.00 -5.93 12.11
C GLU A 159 -5.24 -6.12 10.79
N SER A 160 -5.41 -5.21 9.84
CA SER A 160 -4.74 -5.27 8.53
C SER A 160 -3.22 -5.34 8.67
N ALA A 161 -2.62 -4.35 9.33
CA ALA A 161 -1.17 -4.31 9.56
C ALA A 161 -0.73 -5.46 10.48
N ARG A 162 -1.56 -5.84 11.47
CA ARG A 162 -1.27 -6.94 12.37
C ARG A 162 -1.23 -8.29 11.65
N ILE A 163 -2.14 -8.55 10.72
CA ILE A 163 -2.13 -9.76 9.90
C ILE A 163 -0.88 -9.80 9.03
N LEU A 164 -0.50 -8.68 8.38
CA LEU A 164 0.73 -8.61 7.60
C LEU A 164 1.96 -8.96 8.44
N MET A 165 2.10 -8.35 9.63
CA MET A 165 3.20 -8.65 10.54
C MET A 165 3.21 -10.14 10.96
N LEU A 166 2.04 -10.72 11.26
CA LEU A 166 1.91 -12.14 11.63
C LEU A 166 2.26 -13.09 10.48
N LYS A 167 2.00 -12.68 9.23
CA LYS A 167 2.44 -13.37 8.01
C LYS A 167 3.94 -13.13 7.71
N GLY A 168 4.63 -12.34 8.53
CA GLY A 168 6.08 -12.10 8.47
C GLY A 168 6.51 -10.88 7.67
N ALA A 169 5.59 -10.00 7.25
CA ALA A 169 5.96 -8.78 6.53
C ALA A 169 6.99 -7.95 7.30
N GLU A 170 8.01 -7.49 6.59
CA GLU A 170 9.01 -6.53 7.06
C GLU A 170 8.67 -5.12 6.58
N LEU A 171 7.95 -5.04 5.46
CA LEU A 171 7.54 -3.81 4.81
C LEU A 171 6.09 -3.93 4.32
N ALA A 172 5.30 -2.87 4.50
CA ALA A 172 3.97 -2.73 3.90
C ALA A 172 3.94 -1.58 2.89
N LEU A 173 3.46 -1.86 1.68
CA LEU A 173 3.19 -0.88 0.62
C LEU A 173 1.73 -0.43 0.73
N VAL A 174 1.51 0.88 0.85
CA VAL A 174 0.19 1.45 1.11
C VAL A 174 -0.18 2.53 0.08
N PRO A 175 -0.65 2.15 -1.11
CA PRO A 175 -1.26 3.10 -2.05
C PRO A 175 -2.45 3.80 -1.42
N ASN A 176 -2.62 5.09 -1.74
CA ASN A 176 -3.61 5.94 -1.09
C ASN A 176 -4.20 6.96 -2.07
N ALA A 177 -5.44 7.38 -1.81
CA ALA A 177 -6.13 8.47 -2.49
C ALA A 177 -7.13 9.12 -1.54
N CYS A 178 -6.64 9.99 -0.65
CA CYS A 178 -7.49 10.75 0.27
C CYS A 178 -6.71 11.92 0.88
N PRO A 179 -7.37 12.86 1.56
CA PRO A 179 -6.68 13.86 2.37
C PRO A 179 -5.90 13.17 3.50
N MET A 180 -4.59 13.36 3.52
CA MET A 180 -3.73 12.90 4.62
C MET A 180 -3.64 13.99 5.67
N GLU A 181 -4.09 13.68 6.89
CA GLU A 181 -4.15 14.61 8.01
C GLU A 181 -3.60 13.94 9.28
N ILE A 182 -3.51 14.69 10.37
CA ILE A 182 -2.83 14.28 11.60
C ILE A 182 -3.24 12.88 12.12
N ASN A 183 -4.53 12.52 12.06
CA ASN A 183 -5.00 11.24 12.56
C ASN A 183 -4.56 10.08 11.66
N ARG A 184 -4.70 10.24 10.33
CA ARG A 184 -4.30 9.22 9.34
C ARG A 184 -2.80 9.00 9.33
N ILE A 185 -2.00 10.07 9.41
CA ILE A 185 -0.54 9.98 9.57
C ILE A 185 -0.17 9.31 10.89
N SER A 186 -0.87 9.65 11.98
CA SER A 186 -0.66 9.02 13.28
C SER A 186 -1.05 7.54 13.31
N GLN A 187 -2.11 7.14 12.58
CA GLN A 187 -2.44 5.72 12.41
C GLN A 187 -1.29 4.96 11.75
N LEU A 188 -0.72 5.47 10.64
CA LEU A 188 0.40 4.83 9.95
C LEU A 188 1.63 4.73 10.85
N ARG A 189 1.94 5.79 11.61
CA ARG A 189 3.00 5.77 12.64
C ARG A 189 2.73 4.69 13.69
N GLY A 190 1.50 4.60 14.19
CA GLY A 190 1.08 3.56 15.14
C GLY A 190 1.20 2.16 14.56
N ARG A 191 0.77 1.94 13.29
CA ARG A 191 0.91 0.65 12.60
C ARG A 191 2.38 0.24 12.44
N ALA A 192 3.26 1.18 12.09
CA ALA A 192 4.70 0.91 11.99
C ALA A 192 5.28 0.52 13.36
N TYR A 193 4.99 1.31 14.40
CA TYR A 193 5.47 1.11 15.75
C TYR A 193 5.02 -0.23 16.35
N GLU A 194 3.72 -0.48 16.42
CA GLU A 194 3.15 -1.65 17.10
C GLU A 194 3.45 -2.99 16.40
N ASN A 195 3.87 -2.96 15.13
CA ASN A 195 4.19 -4.14 14.32
C ASN A 195 5.69 -4.25 14.02
N MET A 196 6.50 -3.27 14.42
CA MET A 196 7.94 -3.20 14.09
C MET A 196 8.16 -3.48 12.60
N MET A 197 7.49 -2.71 11.75
CA MET A 197 7.43 -2.94 10.31
C MET A 197 7.58 -1.62 9.58
N GLY A 198 8.38 -1.61 8.50
CA GLY A 198 8.42 -0.47 7.59
C GLY A 198 7.04 -0.27 6.94
N ILE A 199 6.58 0.98 6.86
CA ILE A 199 5.34 1.34 6.15
C ILE A 199 5.64 2.49 5.21
N VAL A 200 5.30 2.35 3.94
CA VAL A 200 5.41 3.41 2.94
C VAL A 200 4.04 3.67 2.31
N THR A 201 3.57 4.90 2.42
CA THR A 201 2.27 5.33 1.87
C THR A 201 2.52 6.30 0.72
N VAL A 202 1.87 6.06 -0.41
CA VAL A 202 1.94 6.95 -1.58
C VAL A 202 0.55 7.48 -1.90
N ASN A 203 0.41 8.79 -1.82
CA ASN A 203 -0.81 9.53 -2.09
C ASN A 203 -0.72 10.31 -3.39
N TYR A 204 -1.84 10.79 -3.90
CA TYR A 204 -1.87 11.78 -4.98
C TYR A 204 -1.48 13.17 -4.48
N PRO A 205 -0.87 14.01 -5.33
CA PRO A 205 -0.56 15.41 -4.98
C PRO A 205 -1.83 16.25 -4.77
N ASP A 206 -1.67 17.47 -4.26
CA ASP A 206 -2.74 18.43 -4.00
C ASP A 206 -3.49 18.93 -5.24
N THR A 207 -2.96 18.65 -6.43
CA THR A 207 -3.63 18.91 -7.72
C THR A 207 -4.70 17.89 -8.06
N GLN A 208 -4.75 16.75 -7.37
CA GLN A 208 -5.82 15.76 -7.48
C GLN A 208 -6.94 16.10 -6.49
N PRO A 209 -8.22 16.14 -6.92
CA PRO A 209 -9.35 16.36 -6.02
C PRO A 209 -9.33 15.42 -4.81
N ASP A 210 -9.71 15.93 -3.65
CA ASP A 210 -9.76 15.20 -2.38
C ASP A 210 -8.43 14.57 -1.93
N CYS A 211 -7.30 15.03 -2.47
CA CYS A 211 -5.95 14.65 -2.07
C CYS A 211 -5.12 15.88 -1.71
N ASN A 212 -4.05 15.69 -0.98
CA ASN A 212 -3.20 16.79 -0.51
C ASN A 212 -1.70 16.44 -0.46
N GLY A 213 -1.27 15.36 -1.14
CA GLY A 213 0.08 14.85 -0.99
C GLY A 213 0.27 14.15 0.35
N HIS A 214 1.30 14.56 1.09
CA HIS A 214 1.67 14.01 2.40
C HIS A 214 1.85 12.48 2.36
N SER A 215 2.51 11.97 1.31
CA SER A 215 3.02 10.61 1.29
C SER A 215 4.02 10.43 2.43
N THR A 216 3.97 9.29 3.12
CA THR A 216 4.77 9.07 4.33
C THR A 216 5.54 7.76 4.28
N ALA A 217 6.68 7.73 4.97
CA ALA A 217 7.47 6.53 5.19
C ALA A 217 7.86 6.44 6.67
N PHE A 218 7.63 5.28 7.29
CA PHE A 218 7.98 4.97 8.67
C PHE A 218 8.81 3.69 8.71
N ASP A 219 9.88 3.64 9.52
CA ASP A 219 10.74 2.45 9.64
C ASP A 219 10.30 1.44 10.72
N GLY A 220 9.44 1.87 11.64
CA GLY A 220 8.98 1.04 12.75
C GLY A 220 10.00 0.80 13.87
N ILE A 221 11.18 1.42 13.80
CA ILE A 221 12.25 1.30 14.80
C ILE A 221 12.13 2.45 15.81
N ALA A 222 11.56 2.18 16.99
CA ALA A 222 11.31 3.21 18.00
C ALA A 222 12.47 3.38 18.99
N TYR A 223 13.30 2.36 19.19
CA TYR A 223 14.40 2.40 20.13
C TYR A 223 15.70 2.01 19.47
N ARG A 224 16.77 2.74 19.78
CA ARG A 224 18.14 2.44 19.35
C ARG A 224 19.05 2.39 20.57
N PRO A 225 20.00 1.44 20.64
CA PRO A 225 20.87 1.29 21.82
C PRO A 225 21.69 2.54 22.16
N GLN A 226 21.93 3.43 21.19
CA GLN A 226 22.74 4.64 21.34
C GLN A 226 21.91 5.91 21.60
N GLU A 227 20.58 5.81 21.55
CA GLU A 227 19.65 6.92 21.77
C GLU A 227 18.93 6.77 23.11
N GLU A 228 18.76 7.85 23.84
CA GLU A 228 17.99 7.87 25.07
C GLU A 228 16.49 8.00 24.76
N GLY A 229 15.69 7.05 25.24
CA GLY A 229 14.25 7.03 25.03
C GLY A 229 13.80 6.53 23.63
N SER A 230 12.57 6.84 23.27
CA SER A 230 12.02 6.49 21.97
C SER A 230 12.17 7.63 20.95
N ARG A 231 12.42 7.26 19.70
CA ARG A 231 12.46 8.19 18.57
C ARG A 231 11.16 8.16 17.76
N ASP A 232 10.92 9.18 16.95
CA ASP A 232 9.90 9.12 15.91
C ASP A 232 10.34 8.13 14.81
N THR A 233 9.46 7.22 14.42
CA THR A 233 9.72 6.25 13.36
C THR A 233 9.56 6.85 11.96
N LEU A 234 9.20 8.13 11.83
CA LEU A 234 9.06 8.84 10.56
C LEU A 234 10.43 9.00 9.88
N LEU A 235 10.53 8.49 8.66
CA LEU A 235 11.68 8.69 7.76
C LEU A 235 11.47 9.87 6.84
N LEU A 236 10.24 10.00 6.30
CA LEU A 236 9.90 11.03 5.32
C LEU A 236 8.39 11.30 5.36
N GLU A 237 8.02 12.57 5.29
CA GLU A 237 6.71 13.07 4.92
C GLU A 237 6.92 14.09 3.78
N THR A 238 6.17 13.95 2.68
CA THR A 238 6.24 14.88 1.55
C THR A 238 5.34 16.09 1.77
N GLY A 239 5.52 17.13 0.97
CA GLY A 239 4.52 18.19 0.81
C GLY A 239 3.36 17.80 -0.09
N GLY A 240 2.62 18.82 -0.60
CA GLY A 240 1.49 18.62 -1.53
C GLY A 240 1.90 18.41 -2.98
N GLU A 241 3.12 18.77 -3.36
CA GLU A 241 3.62 18.85 -4.73
C GLU A 241 3.79 17.48 -5.41
N GLU A 242 3.71 17.46 -6.75
CA GLU A 242 4.02 16.28 -7.55
C GLU A 242 5.53 16.00 -7.57
N GLY A 243 5.92 14.72 -7.39
CA GLY A 243 7.33 14.37 -7.44
C GLY A 243 7.64 12.89 -7.23
N VAL A 244 8.94 12.56 -7.31
CA VAL A 244 9.52 11.26 -6.93
C VAL A 244 10.33 11.48 -5.65
N PHE A 245 9.84 10.93 -4.57
CA PHE A 245 10.45 11.04 -3.24
C PHE A 245 11.03 9.69 -2.83
N ILE A 246 12.22 9.67 -2.24
CA ILE A 246 12.91 8.43 -1.88
C ILE A 246 12.88 8.24 -0.37
N ALA A 247 12.29 7.15 0.09
CA ALA A 247 12.42 6.66 1.44
C ALA A 247 13.51 5.58 1.51
N GLU A 248 14.35 5.65 2.54
CA GLU A 248 15.47 4.72 2.75
C GLU A 248 15.28 3.90 4.02
N TYR A 249 15.34 2.57 3.89
CA TYR A 249 15.15 1.64 4.99
C TYR A 249 16.42 0.83 5.25
N ASP A 250 16.92 0.86 6.49
CA ASP A 250 17.93 -0.08 6.95
C ASP A 250 17.26 -1.40 7.38
N MET A 251 17.21 -2.34 6.44
CA MET A 251 16.55 -3.63 6.67
C MET A 251 17.31 -4.52 7.66
N GLU A 252 18.63 -4.35 7.81
CA GLU A 252 19.41 -5.09 8.79
C GLU A 252 19.13 -4.57 10.20
N GLU A 253 19.06 -3.25 10.37
CA GLU A 253 18.66 -2.63 11.65
C GLU A 253 17.24 -3.05 12.03
N LEU A 254 16.28 -3.00 11.09
CA LEU A 254 14.90 -3.43 11.34
C LEU A 254 14.82 -4.89 11.78
N ARG A 255 15.56 -5.79 11.12
CA ARG A 255 15.58 -7.23 11.46
C ARG A 255 16.15 -7.47 12.85
N ARG A 256 17.26 -6.79 13.21
CA ARG A 256 17.85 -6.87 14.53
C ARG A 256 16.87 -6.35 15.58
N TYR A 257 16.27 -5.18 15.37
CA TYR A 257 15.27 -4.60 16.24
C TYR A 257 14.09 -5.56 16.48
N ARG A 258 13.55 -6.18 15.44
CA ARG A 258 12.46 -7.16 15.54
C ARG A 258 12.83 -8.42 16.32
N ALA A 259 14.10 -8.81 16.31
CA ALA A 259 14.59 -9.99 17.02
C ALA A 259 14.78 -9.75 18.52
N GLU A 260 15.05 -8.52 18.91
CA GLU A 260 15.45 -8.15 20.28
C GLU A 260 14.32 -7.47 21.08
N GLU A 261 13.40 -6.75 20.40
CA GLU A 261 12.40 -5.92 21.04
C GLU A 261 11.15 -6.70 21.48
N VAL A 262 10.41 -6.13 22.46
CA VAL A 262 9.27 -6.78 23.12
C VAL A 262 7.92 -6.60 22.41
N HIS A 263 7.85 -5.78 21.38
CA HIS A 263 6.63 -5.52 20.61
C HIS A 263 6.27 -6.66 19.64
N GLY A 264 5.30 -6.42 18.78
CA GLY A 264 4.89 -7.36 17.74
C GLY A 264 4.21 -8.62 18.30
N ASN A 265 4.78 -9.80 18.07
CA ASN A 265 4.12 -11.08 18.39
C ASN A 265 4.63 -11.76 19.68
N ALA A 266 5.79 -11.35 20.23
CA ALA A 266 6.48 -12.09 21.28
C ALA A 266 5.64 -12.33 22.55
N TYR A 267 4.87 -11.32 22.98
CA TYR A 267 4.09 -11.36 24.23
C TYR A 267 2.58 -11.27 24.01
N ARG A 268 2.11 -11.50 22.79
CA ARG A 268 0.67 -11.56 22.52
C ARG A 268 0.00 -12.71 23.25
N ARG A 269 -1.29 -12.54 23.59
CA ARG A 269 -2.13 -13.54 24.23
C ARG A 269 -3.35 -13.88 23.35
N PRO A 270 -3.16 -14.61 22.24
CA PRO A 270 -4.20 -14.84 21.25
C PRO A 270 -5.48 -15.50 21.82
N GLU A 271 -5.34 -16.30 22.88
CA GLU A 271 -6.47 -16.94 23.56
C GLU A 271 -7.46 -15.93 24.18
N LYS A 272 -7.06 -14.66 24.36
CA LYS A 272 -7.91 -13.57 24.86
C LYS A 272 -8.59 -12.76 23.74
N TYR A 273 -8.23 -12.98 22.47
CA TYR A 273 -8.64 -12.13 21.34
C TYR A 273 -9.83 -12.66 20.56
N LYS A 274 -10.55 -13.66 21.09
CA LYS A 274 -11.69 -14.30 20.41
C LYS A 274 -12.78 -13.32 19.98
N LEU A 275 -12.96 -12.23 20.74
CA LEU A 275 -13.95 -11.19 20.41
C LEU A 275 -13.65 -10.48 19.08
N LEU A 276 -12.37 -10.36 18.67
CA LEU A 276 -11.98 -9.76 17.38
C LEU A 276 -12.51 -10.55 16.18
N LEU A 277 -12.88 -11.82 16.36
CA LEU A 277 -13.44 -12.68 15.31
C LEU A 277 -14.98 -12.69 15.33
N SER A 278 -15.61 -11.93 16.23
CA SER A 278 -17.06 -11.83 16.29
C SER A 278 -17.61 -11.05 15.10
N GLU A 279 -18.59 -11.62 14.45
CA GLU A 279 -19.33 -10.94 13.37
C GLU A 279 -20.45 -10.01 13.89
N ARG A 280 -20.70 -10.05 15.20
CA ARG A 280 -21.77 -9.27 15.84
C ARG A 280 -21.40 -7.80 15.84
N ILE A 281 -22.32 -6.98 15.33
CA ILE A 281 -22.24 -5.52 15.37
C ILE A 281 -23.40 -4.99 16.19
N GLU A 282 -23.08 -4.12 17.13
CA GLU A 282 -24.03 -3.51 18.05
C GLU A 282 -24.05 -1.99 17.91
N GLU A 283 -25.08 -1.37 18.47
CA GLU A 283 -25.13 0.09 18.60
C GLU A 283 -23.89 0.60 19.38
N PRO A 284 -23.33 1.76 19.02
CA PRO A 284 -23.81 2.71 17.99
C PRO A 284 -23.24 2.45 16.58
N PHE A 285 -22.67 1.29 16.29
CA PHE A 285 -21.93 1.01 15.04
C PHE A 285 -22.79 0.38 13.93
N ILE A 286 -24.10 0.24 14.12
CA ILE A 286 -25.01 -0.24 13.09
C ILE A 286 -25.18 0.83 12.00
N ARG A 287 -24.98 0.43 10.73
CA ARG A 287 -25.13 1.28 9.54
C ARG A 287 -26.06 0.60 8.54
N LYS A 288 -27.02 1.36 7.98
CA LYS A 288 -28.01 0.84 7.02
C LYS A 288 -27.42 0.52 5.66
N ASP A 289 -26.37 1.23 5.28
CA ASP A 289 -25.63 1.12 4.01
C ASP A 289 -24.54 0.02 4.03
N ARG A 290 -24.34 -0.61 5.18
CA ARG A 290 -23.37 -1.69 5.29
C ARG A 290 -23.75 -2.89 4.41
N ARG A 291 -22.82 -3.32 3.57
CA ARG A 291 -22.99 -4.58 2.83
C ARG A 291 -23.23 -5.72 3.80
N SER A 292 -24.28 -6.53 3.54
CA SER A 292 -24.42 -7.82 4.21
C SER A 292 -23.21 -8.68 3.78
N ARG A 293 -22.45 -9.21 4.74
CA ARG A 293 -21.45 -10.23 4.42
C ARG A 293 -22.20 -11.40 3.79
N GLY A 294 -21.98 -11.62 2.49
CA GLY A 294 -22.49 -12.83 1.84
C GLY A 294 -21.98 -14.02 2.63
N LYS A 295 -22.86 -14.97 2.90
CA LYS A 295 -22.42 -16.28 3.38
C LYS A 295 -21.57 -16.86 2.25
N CYS A 296 -20.24 -16.90 2.45
CA CYS A 296 -19.36 -17.71 1.62
C CYS A 296 -19.69 -19.18 1.80
#